data_26dbd9da95b00facf0476cf7e5bfeb8e
#
_entry.id   26dbd9da95b00facf0476cf7e5bfeb8e
#
_cell.length_a   1.000
_cell.length_b   1.000
_cell.length_c   1.000
_cell.angle_alpha   90.00
_cell.angle_beta   90.00
_cell.angle_gamma   90.00
#
_symmetry.space_group_name_H-M   'P 1'
#
loop_
_entity.id
_entity.type
_entity.pdbx_description
1 polymer ?
#
loop_
_entity_poly.entity_id
_entity_poly.type
_entity_poly.pdbx_seq_one_letter_code
_entity_poly.pdbx_strand_id
1 'polypeptide(L)'
;MVNNYAVYLCQNGHYDEGVKRFLEVAHNGLYPTPEAAYTNAGVCLRAAKRDDEARVNFTRALQIKPNFAEAQFQLANLQFEHGEFAPSRAGIDSFIATYNATADLLLLGVRVARAQGDRLGAQRYARKLQLDFPGTDQARALAQLDHPG
;
A
#
# COMPACT_ATOMS: atom_id res chain seq x y z
N MET A 1 -12.88 -15.20 9.51
CA MET A 1 -13.32 -15.04 10.90
C MET A 1 -12.18 -14.55 11.78
N VAL A 2 -11.03 -15.21 11.78
CA VAL A 2 -9.86 -14.76 12.57
C VAL A 2 -9.42 -13.36 12.19
N ASN A 3 -9.49 -13.01 10.89
CA ASN A 3 -9.10 -11.70 10.39
C ASN A 3 -9.94 -10.56 10.97
N ASN A 4 -11.26 -10.77 11.15
CA ASN A 4 -12.13 -9.72 11.68
C ASN A 4 -11.81 -9.37 13.12
N TYR A 5 -11.49 -10.38 13.94
CA TYR A 5 -11.09 -10.15 15.31
C TYR A 5 -9.73 -9.46 15.38
N ALA A 6 -8.79 -9.87 14.54
CA ALA A 6 -7.47 -9.23 14.49
C ALA A 6 -7.56 -7.77 14.07
N VAL A 7 -8.43 -7.45 13.08
CA VAL A 7 -8.68 -6.06 12.68
C VAL A 7 -9.23 -5.25 13.86
N TYR A 8 -10.20 -5.80 14.58
CA TYR A 8 -10.77 -5.17 15.77
C TYR A 8 -9.69 -4.87 16.81
N LEU A 9 -8.82 -5.84 17.08
CA LEU A 9 -7.72 -5.67 18.05
C LEU A 9 -6.81 -4.50 17.65
N CYS A 10 -6.44 -4.43 16.36
CA CYS A 10 -5.59 -3.35 15.86
C CYS A 10 -6.27 -1.99 15.95
N GLN A 11 -7.56 -1.92 15.60
CA GLN A 11 -8.31 -0.67 15.63
C GLN A 11 -8.51 -0.15 17.06
N ASN A 12 -8.43 -1.02 18.04
CA ASN A 12 -8.61 -0.67 19.44
C ASN A 12 -7.31 -0.60 20.23
N GLY A 13 -6.18 -0.53 19.54
CA GLY A 13 -4.87 -0.35 20.17
C GLY A 13 -4.22 -1.62 20.70
N HIS A 14 -4.82 -2.79 20.49
CA HIS A 14 -4.26 -4.07 20.91
C HIS A 14 -3.34 -4.62 19.80
N TYR A 15 -2.30 -3.86 19.45
CA TYR A 15 -1.49 -4.10 18.27
C TYR A 15 -0.74 -5.43 18.33
N ASP A 16 -0.09 -5.73 19.45
CA ASP A 16 0.71 -6.96 19.56
C ASP A 16 -0.17 -8.20 19.38
N GLU A 17 -1.34 -8.20 20.00
CA GLU A 17 -2.27 -9.33 19.88
C GLU A 17 -2.85 -9.42 18.47
N GLY A 18 -3.18 -8.27 17.86
CA GLY A 18 -3.69 -8.24 16.48
C GLY A 18 -2.66 -8.78 15.50
N VAL A 19 -1.42 -8.34 15.60
CA VAL A 19 -0.32 -8.81 14.75
C VAL A 19 -0.14 -10.32 14.93
N LYS A 20 -0.12 -10.79 16.17
CA LYS A 20 0.04 -12.21 16.47
C LYS A 20 -1.04 -13.04 15.78
N ARG A 21 -2.29 -12.59 15.82
CA ARG A 21 -3.40 -13.28 15.18
C ARG A 21 -3.26 -13.33 13.66
N PHE A 22 -2.86 -12.21 13.04
CA PHE A 22 -2.63 -12.20 11.59
C PHE A 22 -1.49 -13.14 11.21
N LEU A 23 -0.41 -13.16 11.98
CA LEU A 23 0.72 -14.04 11.69
C LEU A 23 0.39 -15.51 11.89
N GLU A 24 -0.43 -15.84 12.87
CA GLU A 24 -0.92 -17.21 13.05
C GLU A 24 -1.69 -17.67 11.81
N VAL A 25 -2.55 -16.82 11.28
CA VAL A 25 -3.31 -17.11 10.05
C VAL A 25 -2.36 -17.25 8.87
N ALA A 26 -1.38 -16.36 8.73
CA ALA A 26 -0.42 -16.40 7.65
C ALA A 26 0.41 -17.69 7.63
N HIS A 27 0.74 -18.21 8.82
CA HIS A 27 1.54 -19.44 8.95
C HIS A 27 0.70 -20.71 8.86
N ASN A 28 -0.62 -20.60 8.83
CA ASN A 28 -1.50 -21.75 8.69
C ASN A 28 -1.52 -22.20 7.24
N GLY A 29 -0.93 -23.38 6.96
CA GLY A 29 -0.82 -23.90 5.60
C GLY A 29 -2.17 -24.17 4.91
N LEU A 30 -3.27 -24.17 5.65
CA LEU A 30 -4.60 -24.33 5.10
C LEU A 30 -5.27 -23.00 4.73
N TYR A 31 -4.66 -21.87 5.12
CA TYR A 31 -5.21 -20.55 4.82
C TYR A 31 -4.89 -20.16 3.38
N PRO A 32 -5.92 -19.84 2.55
CA PRO A 32 -5.72 -19.65 1.11
C PRO A 32 -5.06 -18.33 0.69
N THR A 33 -5.03 -17.32 1.58
CA THR A 33 -4.50 -16.00 1.25
C THR A 33 -3.53 -15.49 2.32
N PRO A 34 -2.37 -16.17 2.50
CA PRO A 34 -1.40 -15.71 3.51
C PRO A 34 -0.85 -14.31 3.20
N GLU A 35 -0.78 -13.91 1.93
CA GLU A 35 -0.36 -12.56 1.55
C GLU A 35 -1.27 -11.48 2.15
N ALA A 36 -2.57 -11.73 2.22
CA ALA A 36 -3.51 -10.80 2.84
C ALA A 36 -3.24 -10.68 4.35
N ALA A 37 -2.97 -11.81 5.01
CA ALA A 37 -2.68 -11.81 6.45
C ALA A 37 -1.39 -11.05 6.75
N TYR A 38 -0.33 -11.26 5.98
CA TYR A 38 0.92 -10.51 6.15
C TYR A 38 0.71 -9.02 5.91
N THR A 39 -0.06 -8.65 4.88
CA THR A 39 -0.35 -7.25 4.60
C THR A 39 -1.10 -6.61 5.76
N ASN A 40 -2.10 -7.29 6.30
CA ASN A 40 -2.88 -6.80 7.44
C ASN A 40 -2.02 -6.68 8.70
N ALA A 41 -1.11 -7.61 8.93
CA ALA A 41 -0.14 -7.51 10.03
C ALA A 41 0.72 -6.26 9.86
N GLY A 42 1.18 -5.99 8.63
CA GLY A 42 1.97 -4.80 8.33
C GLY A 42 1.20 -3.50 8.59
N VAL A 43 -0.07 -3.44 8.18
CA VAL A 43 -0.93 -2.28 8.44
C VAL A 43 -1.07 -2.04 9.95
N CYS A 44 -1.29 -3.11 10.71
CA CYS A 44 -1.38 -3.04 12.16
C CYS A 44 -0.08 -2.52 12.79
N LEU A 45 1.06 -3.00 12.29
CA LEU A 45 2.38 -2.56 12.77
C LEU A 45 2.62 -1.08 12.47
N ARG A 46 2.17 -0.58 11.32
CA ARG A 46 2.24 0.85 11.00
C ARG A 46 1.42 1.68 11.99
N ALA A 47 0.22 1.21 12.31
CA ALA A 47 -0.62 1.88 13.30
C ALA A 47 0.08 1.96 14.66
N ALA A 48 0.88 0.94 14.99
CA ALA A 48 1.67 0.89 16.22
C ALA A 48 2.99 1.66 16.13
N LYS A 49 3.26 2.34 15.01
CA LYS A 49 4.52 3.07 14.74
C LYS A 49 5.74 2.15 14.65
N ARG A 50 5.53 0.89 14.27
CA ARG A 50 6.60 -0.11 14.12
C ARG A 50 6.84 -0.35 12.62
N ASP A 51 7.31 0.69 11.95
CA ASP A 51 7.38 0.72 10.48
C ASP A 51 8.40 -0.25 9.90
N ASP A 52 9.52 -0.49 10.59
CA ASP A 52 10.52 -1.45 10.10
C ASP A 52 9.95 -2.88 10.04
N GLU A 53 9.20 -3.25 11.06
CA GLU A 53 8.53 -4.55 11.08
C GLU A 53 7.42 -4.61 10.03
N ALA A 54 6.72 -3.50 9.81
CA ALA A 54 5.71 -3.42 8.77
C ALA A 54 6.30 -3.69 7.39
N ARG A 55 7.47 -3.11 7.10
CA ARG A 55 8.18 -3.36 5.83
C ARG A 55 8.44 -4.85 5.60
N VAL A 56 8.89 -5.53 6.63
CA VAL A 56 9.16 -6.97 6.55
C VAL A 56 7.90 -7.73 6.14
N ASN A 57 6.77 -7.38 6.75
CA ASN A 57 5.51 -8.07 6.48
C ASN A 57 4.97 -7.75 5.09
N PHE A 58 5.06 -6.51 4.62
CA PHE A 58 4.65 -6.17 3.25
C PHE A 58 5.54 -6.86 2.22
N THR A 59 6.84 -6.91 2.47
CA THR A 59 7.79 -7.61 1.60
C THR A 59 7.47 -9.09 1.55
N ARG A 60 7.16 -9.68 2.70
CA ARG A 60 6.80 -11.10 2.76
C ARG A 60 5.54 -11.39 1.94
N ALA A 61 4.53 -10.51 2.04
CA ALA A 61 3.32 -10.65 1.24
C ALA A 61 3.63 -10.66 -0.25
N LEU A 62 4.53 -9.76 -0.70
CA LEU A 62 4.91 -9.67 -2.10
C LEU A 62 5.78 -10.83 -2.56
N GLN A 63 6.55 -11.46 -1.67
CA GLN A 63 7.28 -12.68 -1.98
C GLN A 63 6.34 -13.84 -2.26
N ILE A 64 5.22 -13.89 -1.52
CA ILE A 64 4.21 -14.94 -1.71
C ILE A 64 3.38 -14.66 -2.96
N LYS A 65 2.94 -13.42 -3.13
CA LYS A 65 2.10 -13.02 -4.25
C LYS A 65 2.60 -11.69 -4.83
N PRO A 66 3.50 -11.73 -5.82
CA PRO A 66 4.10 -10.49 -6.37
C PRO A 66 3.09 -9.51 -6.98
N ASN A 67 1.92 -10.00 -7.43
CA ASN A 67 0.89 -9.14 -8.01
C ASN A 67 -0.16 -8.70 -6.99
N PHE A 68 0.15 -8.78 -5.70
CA PHE A 68 -0.79 -8.34 -4.65
C PHE A 68 -0.69 -6.83 -4.50
N ALA A 69 -1.57 -6.11 -5.17
CA ALA A 69 -1.52 -4.66 -5.29
C ALA A 69 -1.60 -3.95 -3.93
N GLU A 70 -2.39 -4.48 -2.99
CA GLU A 70 -2.53 -3.87 -1.66
C GLU A 70 -1.19 -3.83 -0.91
N ALA A 71 -0.42 -4.92 -0.97
CA ALA A 71 0.89 -4.95 -0.33
C ALA A 71 1.87 -3.99 -1.01
N GLN A 72 1.84 -3.93 -2.34
CA GLN A 72 2.70 -2.99 -3.07
C GLN A 72 2.36 -1.55 -2.72
N PHE A 73 1.07 -1.22 -2.65
CA PHE A 73 0.64 0.12 -2.27
C PHE A 73 1.10 0.46 -0.85
N GLN A 74 0.88 -0.43 0.10
CA GLN A 74 1.26 -0.19 1.49
C GLN A 74 2.76 0.04 1.64
N LEU A 75 3.57 -0.78 0.96
CA LEU A 75 5.03 -0.62 1.01
C LEU A 75 5.46 0.69 0.38
N ALA A 76 4.94 1.01 -0.82
CA ALA A 76 5.29 2.24 -1.51
C ALA A 76 4.86 3.48 -0.72
N ASN A 77 3.69 3.43 -0.09
CA ASN A 77 3.18 4.53 0.73
C ASN A 77 4.04 4.74 1.98
N LEU A 78 4.45 3.65 2.61
CA LEU A 78 5.35 3.72 3.77
C LEU A 78 6.69 4.37 3.36
N GLN A 79 7.26 3.95 2.24
CA GLN A 79 8.48 4.54 1.71
C GLN A 79 8.31 6.03 1.41
N PHE A 80 7.19 6.40 0.80
CA PHE A 80 6.87 7.80 0.50
C PHE A 80 6.83 8.63 1.78
N GLU A 81 6.15 8.15 2.81
CA GLU A 81 6.04 8.86 4.09
C GLU A 81 7.39 9.02 4.80
N HIS A 82 8.33 8.12 4.55
CA HIS A 82 9.69 8.21 5.08
C HIS A 82 10.64 9.00 4.18
N GLY A 83 10.12 9.65 3.12
CA GLY A 83 10.94 10.43 2.21
C GLY A 83 11.76 9.60 1.24
N GLU A 84 11.51 8.30 1.14
CA GLU A 84 12.20 7.39 0.23
C GLU A 84 11.48 7.37 -1.10
N PHE A 85 11.57 8.48 -1.83
CA PHE A 85 10.78 8.68 -3.05
C PHE A 85 11.24 7.78 -4.20
N ALA A 86 12.54 7.62 -4.38
CA ALA A 86 13.05 6.80 -5.47
C ALA A 86 12.66 5.33 -5.34
N PRO A 87 12.84 4.65 -4.19
CA PRO A 87 12.36 3.27 -4.04
C PRO A 87 10.84 3.15 -4.14
N SER A 88 10.09 4.13 -3.59
CA SER A 88 8.63 4.13 -3.69
C SER A 88 8.19 4.16 -5.15
N ARG A 89 8.76 5.07 -5.94
CA ARG A 89 8.45 5.21 -7.35
C ARG A 89 8.86 3.98 -8.15
N ALA A 90 10.05 3.43 -7.88
CA ALA A 90 10.54 2.24 -8.57
C ALA A 90 9.59 1.06 -8.36
N GLY A 91 9.08 0.87 -7.15
CA GLY A 91 8.12 -0.18 -6.85
C GLY A 91 6.80 0.01 -7.59
N ILE A 92 6.29 1.25 -7.62
CA ILE A 92 5.05 1.58 -8.34
C ILE A 92 5.22 1.30 -9.83
N ASP A 93 6.28 1.80 -10.44
CA ASP A 93 6.52 1.67 -11.87
C ASP A 93 6.72 0.22 -12.29
N SER A 94 7.49 -0.52 -11.51
CA SER A 94 7.73 -1.94 -11.79
C SER A 94 6.43 -2.75 -11.70
N PHE A 95 5.60 -2.45 -10.71
CA PHE A 95 4.32 -3.13 -10.56
C PHE A 95 3.39 -2.83 -11.74
N ILE A 96 3.27 -1.56 -12.11
CA ILE A 96 2.40 -1.14 -13.22
C ILE A 96 2.88 -1.72 -14.55
N ALA A 97 4.19 -1.81 -14.75
CA ALA A 97 4.76 -2.36 -15.98
C ALA A 97 4.51 -3.86 -16.13
N THR A 98 4.41 -4.58 -15.01
CA THR A 98 4.29 -6.04 -15.00
C THR A 98 2.85 -6.51 -14.81
N TYR A 99 2.10 -5.79 -13.99
CA TYR A 99 0.72 -6.14 -13.62
C TYR A 99 -0.22 -4.99 -13.96
N ASN A 100 -1.46 -5.09 -13.52
CA ASN A 100 -2.43 -4.03 -13.76
C ASN A 100 -2.26 -2.92 -12.72
N ALA A 101 -2.32 -1.67 -13.19
CA ALA A 101 -2.32 -0.51 -12.30
C ALA A 101 -3.62 -0.49 -11.48
N THR A 102 -3.55 0.05 -10.27
CA THR A 102 -4.72 0.35 -9.45
C THR A 102 -4.83 1.86 -9.27
N ALA A 103 -6.03 2.32 -8.93
CA ALA A 103 -6.26 3.74 -8.67
C ALA A 103 -5.37 4.26 -7.53
N ASP A 104 -5.21 3.46 -6.46
CA ASP A 104 -4.36 3.83 -5.33
C ASP A 104 -2.90 3.99 -5.72
N LEU A 105 -2.37 3.05 -6.51
CA LEU A 105 -0.98 3.12 -6.95
C LEU A 105 -0.74 4.33 -7.85
N LEU A 106 -1.68 4.64 -8.73
CA LEU A 106 -1.55 5.78 -9.62
C LEU A 106 -1.60 7.10 -8.86
N LEU A 107 -2.50 7.23 -7.89
CA LEU A 107 -2.57 8.44 -7.06
C LEU A 107 -1.29 8.61 -6.26
N LEU A 108 -0.76 7.54 -5.68
CA LEU A 108 0.51 7.59 -4.97
C LEU A 108 1.65 7.98 -5.91
N GLY A 109 1.63 7.45 -7.14
CA GLY A 109 2.61 7.84 -8.17
C GLY A 109 2.61 9.33 -8.44
N VAL A 110 1.43 9.96 -8.51
CA VAL A 110 1.31 11.42 -8.65
C VAL A 110 2.00 12.13 -7.49
N ARG A 111 1.72 11.69 -6.27
CA ARG A 111 2.29 12.30 -5.05
C ARG A 111 3.81 12.17 -5.01
N VAL A 112 4.32 10.98 -5.33
CA VAL A 112 5.76 10.71 -5.32
C VAL A 112 6.46 11.57 -6.39
N ALA A 113 5.93 11.59 -7.61
CA ALA A 113 6.50 12.37 -8.70
C ALA A 113 6.52 13.87 -8.37
N ARG A 114 5.44 14.38 -7.76
CA ARG A 114 5.38 15.79 -7.33
C ARG A 114 6.42 16.07 -6.25
N ALA A 115 6.59 15.18 -5.30
CA ALA A 115 7.61 15.32 -4.25
C ALA A 115 9.02 15.34 -4.83
N GLN A 116 9.24 14.66 -5.96
CA GLN A 116 10.52 14.66 -6.66
C GLN A 116 10.69 15.86 -7.59
N GLY A 117 9.67 16.71 -7.73
CA GLY A 117 9.68 17.83 -8.68
C GLY A 117 9.51 17.40 -10.12
N ASP A 118 9.05 16.19 -10.37
CA ASP A 118 8.83 15.66 -11.71
C ASP A 118 7.39 15.92 -12.16
N ARG A 119 7.16 17.06 -12.78
CA ARG A 119 5.83 17.48 -13.21
C ARG A 119 5.28 16.61 -14.32
N LEU A 120 6.13 16.23 -15.28
CA LEU A 120 5.70 15.38 -16.41
C LEU A 120 5.34 13.98 -15.93
N GLY A 121 6.12 13.41 -15.02
CA GLY A 121 5.80 12.12 -14.41
C GLY A 121 4.48 12.16 -13.66
N ALA A 122 4.27 13.22 -12.87
CA ALA A 122 3.02 13.39 -12.14
C ALA A 122 1.82 13.48 -13.10
N GLN A 123 1.96 14.20 -14.21
CA GLN A 123 0.90 14.32 -15.22
C GLN A 123 0.59 12.97 -15.88
N ARG A 124 1.61 12.16 -16.14
CA ARG A 124 1.41 10.82 -16.73
C ARG A 124 0.62 9.90 -15.82
N TYR A 125 0.96 9.87 -14.53
CA TYR A 125 0.19 9.09 -13.56
C TYR A 125 -1.24 9.60 -13.43
N ALA A 126 -1.41 10.93 -13.36
CA ALA A 126 -2.72 11.56 -13.22
C ALA A 126 -3.60 11.26 -14.43
N ARG A 127 -3.03 11.35 -15.63
CA ARG A 127 -3.77 11.09 -16.87
C ARG A 127 -4.25 9.63 -16.92
N LYS A 128 -3.38 8.70 -16.58
CA LYS A 128 -3.74 7.28 -16.54
C LYS A 128 -4.85 7.03 -15.51
N LEU A 129 -4.77 7.66 -14.36
CA LEU A 129 -5.79 7.56 -13.32
C LEU A 129 -7.14 8.06 -13.84
N GLN A 130 -7.17 9.21 -14.50
CA GLN A 130 -8.40 9.78 -15.02
C GLN A 130 -9.00 8.96 -16.15
N LEU A 131 -8.16 8.38 -17.02
CA LEU A 131 -8.62 7.60 -18.16
C LEU A 131 -9.11 6.21 -17.77
N ASP A 132 -8.38 5.54 -16.87
CA ASP A 132 -8.65 4.15 -16.53
C ASP A 132 -9.60 4.01 -15.33
N PHE A 133 -9.65 5.01 -14.46
CA PHE A 133 -10.42 4.94 -13.22
C PHE A 133 -11.27 6.22 -13.01
N PRO A 134 -12.06 6.63 -14.04
CA PRO A 134 -12.88 7.83 -13.89
C PRO A 134 -13.94 7.64 -12.82
N GLY A 135 -14.27 8.70 -12.10
CA GLY A 135 -15.31 8.66 -11.09
C GLY A 135 -14.93 8.01 -9.77
N THR A 136 -13.69 7.58 -9.62
CA THR A 136 -13.20 7.03 -8.35
C THR A 136 -12.87 8.15 -7.37
N ASP A 137 -12.81 7.82 -6.08
CA ASP A 137 -12.37 8.75 -5.05
C ASP A 137 -10.94 9.23 -5.34
N GLN A 138 -10.10 8.33 -5.85
CA GLN A 138 -8.71 8.65 -6.19
C GLN A 138 -8.65 9.69 -7.32
N ALA A 139 -9.47 9.53 -8.36
CA ALA A 139 -9.52 10.49 -9.46
C ALA A 139 -10.01 11.86 -8.96
N ARG A 140 -11.00 11.87 -8.08
CA ARG A 140 -11.48 13.12 -7.46
C ARG A 140 -10.42 13.78 -6.59
N ALA A 141 -9.60 12.99 -5.92
CA ALA A 141 -8.52 13.50 -5.07
C ALA A 141 -7.46 14.28 -5.85
N LEU A 142 -7.33 14.04 -7.16
CA LEU A 142 -6.41 14.80 -8.00
C LEU A 142 -6.70 16.30 -7.98
N ALA A 143 -7.98 16.67 -7.99
CA ALA A 143 -8.37 18.09 -7.95
C ALA A 143 -7.90 18.77 -6.67
N GLN A 144 -7.88 18.05 -5.56
CA GLN A 144 -7.41 18.57 -4.27
C GLN A 144 -5.89 18.76 -4.26
N LEU A 145 -5.16 17.90 -4.97
CA LEU A 145 -3.70 18.04 -5.08
C LEU A 145 -3.32 19.27 -5.91
N ASP A 146 -4.14 19.59 -6.91
CA ASP A 146 -3.88 20.75 -7.79
C ASP A 146 -4.26 22.06 -7.14
N HIS A 147 -5.06 22.05 -6.08
CA HIS A 147 -5.48 23.23 -5.34
C HIS A 147 -5.08 23.08 -3.87
N PRO A 148 -3.77 23.16 -3.56
CA PRO A 148 -3.32 23.10 -2.18
C PRO A 148 -3.71 24.37 -1.44
N GLY A 149 -4.53 24.24 -0.43
CA GLY A 149 -4.93 25.45 0.31
C GLY A 149 -6.00 25.23 1.26
#